data_7907cc0d08478302d76eca5ad72e5f9f
#
_entry.id   7907cc0d08478302d76eca5ad72e5f9f
#
_cell.length_a   1.000
_cell.length_b   1.000
_cell.length_c   1.000
_cell.angle_alpha   90.00
_cell.angle_beta   90.00
_cell.angle_gamma   90.00
#
_symmetry.space_group_name_H-M   'P 1'
#
loop_
_entity.id
_entity.type
_entity.pdbx_description
1 polymer ?
#
loop_
_entity_poly.entity_id
_entity_poly.type
_entity_poly.pdbx_seq_one_letter_code
_entity_poly.pdbx_strand_id
1 'polypeptide(L)'
;HFILQGQVISAYHPDAVKMEVVSEDGEHYPMDTVERQPVFSLFLPHKRPFSYQIHMTFHDGNTYISSDPYSYEGLITEEEEKLFSKGNWTEVYHKMGCHKVKLGNTEGMYFAVWAPGARRVSVVGDFNYWNGMLYPMHKMENSDIFELFIPGLSCGQFYKFEIKNVQGDIIQMVDPYAVMNEEKENGASRIFDLGRFRWEDSRWLSKRYHG
;
A
#
# COMPACT_ATOMS: atom_id res chain seq x y z
N HIS A 1 22.00 22.43 -19.93
CA HIS A 1 21.40 21.78 -18.77
C HIS A 1 20.97 20.39 -19.20
N PHE A 2 21.78 19.38 -18.89
CA PHE A 2 21.35 17.98 -19.04
C PHE A 2 20.46 17.65 -17.84
N ILE A 3 19.18 17.45 -18.06
CA ILE A 3 18.31 16.83 -17.06
C ILE A 3 18.67 15.34 -17.07
N LEU A 4 19.31 14.87 -16.01
CA LEU A 4 19.52 13.44 -15.78
C LEU A 4 18.16 12.76 -15.60
N GLN A 5 17.67 12.12 -16.65
CA GLN A 5 16.51 11.24 -16.55
C GLN A 5 16.94 9.92 -15.94
N GLY A 6 16.34 9.55 -14.84
CA GLY A 6 16.64 8.29 -14.15
C GLY A 6 15.73 8.10 -12.93
N GLN A 7 15.77 6.90 -12.35
CA GLN A 7 15.07 6.55 -11.13
C GLN A 7 16.01 6.66 -9.93
N VAL A 8 15.56 7.29 -8.86
CA VAL A 8 16.23 7.28 -7.56
C VAL A 8 15.42 6.40 -6.61
N ILE A 9 16.09 5.41 -6.03
CA ILE A 9 15.53 4.54 -4.98
C ILE A 9 16.26 4.88 -3.70
N SER A 10 15.53 5.19 -2.63
CA SER A 10 16.10 5.48 -1.32
C SER A 10 15.42 4.67 -0.25
N ALA A 11 16.21 4.09 0.65
CA ALA A 11 15.73 3.30 1.76
C ALA A 11 16.40 3.74 3.07
N TYR A 12 15.68 3.63 4.17
CA TYR A 12 16.16 3.94 5.52
C TYR A 12 16.09 2.71 6.40
N HIS A 13 17.20 2.34 7.02
CA HIS A 13 17.21 1.38 8.11
C HIS A 13 18.40 1.63 9.03
N PRO A 14 18.18 1.87 10.34
CA PRO A 14 19.25 2.29 11.26
C PRO A 14 20.31 1.21 11.51
N ASP A 15 19.95 -0.07 11.42
CA ASP A 15 20.81 -1.20 11.76
C ASP A 15 21.34 -1.97 10.53
N ALA A 16 20.96 -1.56 9.32
CA ALA A 16 21.47 -2.19 8.11
C ALA A 16 22.90 -1.71 7.79
N VAL A 17 23.78 -2.65 7.47
CA VAL A 17 25.18 -2.34 7.06
C VAL A 17 25.34 -2.29 5.54
N LYS A 18 24.45 -2.96 4.80
CA LYS A 18 24.42 -2.99 3.35
C LYS A 18 22.99 -3.13 2.86
N MET A 19 22.68 -2.45 1.77
CA MET A 19 21.44 -2.65 1.04
C MET A 19 21.71 -2.83 -0.45
N GLU A 20 20.88 -3.65 -1.07
CA GLU A 20 20.86 -3.89 -2.51
C GLU A 20 19.44 -3.90 -3.02
N VAL A 21 19.21 -3.28 -4.16
CA VAL A 21 17.97 -3.45 -4.94
C VAL A 21 18.15 -4.66 -5.84
N VAL A 22 17.21 -5.58 -5.80
CA VAL A 22 17.21 -6.78 -6.66
C VAL A 22 15.96 -6.76 -7.53
N SER A 23 16.14 -6.73 -8.85
CA SER A 23 15.03 -6.75 -9.80
C SER A 23 14.38 -8.14 -9.88
N GLU A 24 13.17 -8.22 -10.44
CA GLU A 24 12.50 -9.50 -10.70
C GLU A 24 13.31 -10.43 -11.63
N ASP A 25 14.15 -9.85 -12.50
CA ASP A 25 15.05 -10.59 -13.39
C ASP A 25 16.32 -11.11 -12.68
N GLY A 26 16.48 -10.81 -11.38
CA GLY A 26 17.60 -11.22 -10.57
C GLY A 26 18.86 -10.34 -10.71
N GLU A 27 18.77 -9.16 -11.30
CA GLU A 27 19.86 -8.20 -11.32
C GLU A 27 20.02 -7.51 -9.97
N HIS A 28 21.26 -7.41 -9.48
CA HIS A 28 21.62 -6.80 -8.19
C HIS A 28 22.22 -5.41 -8.40
N TYR A 29 21.67 -4.43 -7.71
CA TYR A 29 22.12 -3.04 -7.72
C TYR A 29 22.47 -2.63 -6.30
N PRO A 30 23.76 -2.53 -5.94
CA PRO A 30 24.17 -2.07 -4.61
C PRO A 30 23.76 -0.61 -4.40
N MET A 31 23.29 -0.31 -3.19
CA MET A 31 22.93 1.05 -2.80
C MET A 31 24.11 1.72 -2.07
N ASP A 32 24.33 2.99 -2.35
CA ASP A 32 25.32 3.81 -1.67
C ASP A 32 24.79 4.33 -0.35
N THR A 33 25.63 4.38 0.67
CA THR A 33 25.29 5.02 1.96
C THR A 33 25.44 6.53 1.86
N VAL A 34 24.45 7.26 2.33
CA VAL A 34 24.55 8.72 2.50
C VAL A 34 25.35 9.02 3.77
N GLU A 35 26.41 9.83 3.67
CA GLU A 35 27.33 10.11 4.77
C GLU A 35 26.60 10.48 6.07
N ARG A 36 26.93 9.75 7.14
CA ARG A 36 26.45 9.93 8.52
C ARG A 36 24.93 9.77 8.76
N GLN A 37 24.23 9.17 7.81
CA GLN A 37 22.81 8.85 7.96
C GLN A 37 22.55 7.38 7.60
N PRO A 38 21.64 6.70 8.30
CA PRO A 38 21.24 5.33 7.96
C PRO A 38 20.29 5.30 6.74
N VAL A 39 20.65 6.08 5.71
CA VAL A 39 19.95 6.20 4.44
C VAL A 39 20.82 5.60 3.37
N PHE A 40 20.22 4.75 2.56
CA PHE A 40 20.83 4.14 1.40
C PHE A 40 20.15 4.69 0.14
N SER A 41 20.91 4.96 -0.90
CA SER A 41 20.40 5.55 -2.13
C SER A 41 21.02 4.89 -3.35
N LEU A 42 20.22 4.72 -4.39
CA LEU A 42 20.64 4.18 -5.68
C LEU A 42 20.08 5.09 -6.78
N PHE A 43 20.93 5.51 -7.70
CA PHE A 43 20.50 6.20 -8.91
C PHE A 43 20.68 5.30 -10.11
N LEU A 44 19.62 5.06 -10.86
CA LEU A 44 19.59 4.26 -12.09
C LEU A 44 19.31 5.18 -13.28
N PRO A 45 20.32 5.58 -14.05
CA PRO A 45 20.15 6.43 -15.22
C PRO A 45 19.36 5.71 -16.31
N HIS A 46 18.43 6.43 -16.92
CA HIS A 46 17.60 5.96 -18.06
C HIS A 46 16.77 4.69 -17.82
N LYS A 47 16.68 4.20 -16.58
CA LYS A 47 15.83 3.06 -16.24
C LYS A 47 14.40 3.55 -15.92
N ARG A 48 13.41 2.89 -16.51
CA ARG A 48 11.99 3.10 -16.17
C ARG A 48 11.69 2.44 -14.81
N PRO A 49 10.65 2.89 -14.09
CA PRO A 49 10.19 2.20 -12.90
C PRO A 49 10.00 0.70 -13.16
N PHE A 50 10.39 -0.14 -12.22
CA PHE A 50 10.31 -1.60 -12.29
C PHE A 50 10.07 -2.16 -10.89
N SER A 51 9.49 -3.33 -10.80
CA SER A 51 9.30 -4.05 -9.53
C SER A 51 10.63 -4.59 -9.03
N TYR A 52 10.89 -4.41 -7.73
CA TYR A 52 12.13 -4.83 -7.09
C TYR A 52 11.91 -5.22 -5.63
N GLN A 53 12.89 -5.88 -5.08
CA GLN A 53 13.01 -6.14 -3.64
C GLN A 53 14.26 -5.42 -3.10
N ILE A 54 14.21 -5.07 -1.83
CA ILE A 54 15.38 -4.53 -1.11
C ILE A 54 15.92 -5.65 -0.23
N HIS A 55 17.16 -6.02 -0.48
CA HIS A 55 17.91 -6.96 0.36
C HIS A 55 18.75 -6.15 1.35
N MET A 56 18.49 -6.34 2.64
CA MET A 56 19.16 -5.64 3.74
C MET A 56 20.04 -6.63 4.48
N THR A 57 21.33 -6.33 4.62
CA THR A 57 22.27 -7.12 5.40
C THR A 57 22.57 -6.41 6.72
N PHE A 58 22.57 -7.13 7.83
CA PHE A 58 22.80 -6.64 9.17
C PHE A 58 24.19 -7.03 9.70
N HIS A 59 24.58 -6.44 10.84
CA HIS A 59 25.89 -6.69 11.48
C HIS A 59 26.14 -8.17 11.84
N ASP A 60 25.10 -8.94 12.10
CA ASP A 60 25.17 -10.37 12.38
C ASP A 60 25.32 -11.25 11.13
N GLY A 61 25.37 -10.63 9.95
CA GLY A 61 25.46 -11.30 8.65
C GLY A 61 24.12 -11.82 8.12
N ASN A 62 23.04 -11.68 8.85
CA ASN A 62 21.70 -12.04 8.37
C ASN A 62 21.25 -11.08 7.26
N THR A 63 20.54 -11.63 6.29
CA THR A 63 19.91 -10.85 5.21
C THR A 63 18.40 -10.92 5.33
N TYR A 64 17.76 -9.77 5.32
CA TYR A 64 16.30 -9.63 5.27
C TYR A 64 15.90 -9.11 3.90
N ILE A 65 14.85 -9.69 3.32
CA ILE A 65 14.33 -9.31 2.02
C ILE A 65 12.97 -8.64 2.24
N SER A 66 12.84 -7.42 1.72
CA SER A 66 11.60 -6.65 1.78
C SER A 66 11.17 -6.25 0.38
N SER A 67 9.91 -6.46 0.06
CA SER A 67 9.31 -5.86 -1.12
C SER A 67 8.96 -4.41 -0.81
N ASP A 68 9.38 -3.48 -1.69
CA ASP A 68 9.09 -2.06 -1.52
C ASP A 68 7.65 -1.77 -1.98
N PRO A 69 6.75 -1.35 -1.09
CA PRO A 69 5.38 -0.98 -1.47
C PRO A 69 5.31 0.12 -2.53
N TYR A 70 6.32 0.98 -2.58
CA TYR A 70 6.38 2.13 -3.51
C TYR A 70 6.92 1.78 -4.89
N SER A 71 7.37 0.53 -5.10
CA SER A 71 7.76 0.03 -6.43
C SER A 71 6.57 -0.32 -7.33
N TYR A 72 5.36 -0.38 -6.76
CA TYR A 72 4.14 -0.75 -7.48
C TYR A 72 3.39 0.50 -7.92
N GLU A 73 2.88 0.48 -9.16
CA GLU A 73 2.01 1.53 -9.66
C GLU A 73 0.65 1.50 -8.97
N GLY A 74 0.03 2.67 -8.84
CA GLY A 74 -1.35 2.79 -8.36
C GLY A 74 -2.35 2.09 -9.28
N LEU A 75 -3.48 1.71 -8.72
CA LEU A 75 -4.54 1.03 -9.49
C LEU A 75 -5.63 1.97 -9.98
N ILE A 76 -5.75 3.15 -9.38
CA ILE A 76 -6.73 4.15 -9.79
C ILE A 76 -6.15 4.92 -10.98
N THR A 77 -6.85 4.88 -12.10
CA THR A 77 -6.44 5.59 -13.32
C THR A 77 -6.83 7.07 -13.25
N GLU A 78 -6.18 7.91 -14.07
CA GLU A 78 -6.54 9.33 -14.17
C GLU A 78 -8.02 9.54 -14.61
N GLU A 79 -8.57 8.62 -15.41
CA GLU A 79 -9.96 8.70 -15.84
C GLU A 79 -10.91 8.42 -14.66
N GLU A 80 -10.62 7.42 -13.85
CA GLU A 80 -11.38 7.10 -12.63
C GLU A 80 -11.27 8.24 -11.61
N GLU A 81 -10.09 8.84 -11.45
CA GLU A 81 -9.89 10.03 -10.62
C GLU A 81 -10.79 11.20 -11.08
N LYS A 82 -10.85 11.46 -12.39
CA LYS A 82 -11.75 12.46 -12.99
C LYS A 82 -13.23 12.13 -12.78
N LEU A 83 -13.61 10.85 -12.86
CA LEU A 83 -14.98 10.40 -12.58
C LEU A 83 -15.32 10.59 -11.09
N PHE A 84 -14.38 10.27 -10.20
CA PHE A 84 -14.55 10.47 -8.75
C PHE A 84 -14.80 11.94 -8.42
N SER A 85 -13.96 12.84 -8.93
CA SER A 85 -14.07 14.28 -8.69
C SER A 85 -15.39 14.88 -9.18
N LYS A 86 -16.05 14.24 -10.18
CA LYS A 86 -17.37 14.63 -10.71
C LYS A 86 -18.53 13.91 -9.99
N GLY A 87 -18.27 13.00 -9.08
CA GLY A 87 -19.29 12.17 -8.42
C GLY A 87 -19.95 11.13 -9.34
N ASN A 88 -19.28 10.77 -10.44
CA ASN A 88 -19.83 9.89 -11.49
C ASN A 88 -19.19 8.49 -11.50
N TRP A 89 -18.28 8.19 -10.57
CA TRP A 89 -17.67 6.86 -10.48
C TRP A 89 -18.56 5.90 -9.69
N THR A 90 -19.43 5.20 -10.39
CA THR A 90 -20.42 4.27 -9.81
C THR A 90 -19.80 3.01 -9.22
N GLU A 91 -18.64 2.59 -9.73
CA GLU A 91 -17.93 1.37 -9.30
C GLU A 91 -16.77 1.64 -8.33
N VAL A 92 -16.81 2.77 -7.66
CA VAL A 92 -15.78 3.24 -6.72
C VAL A 92 -15.44 2.21 -5.64
N TYR A 93 -16.41 1.42 -5.21
CA TYR A 93 -16.27 0.37 -4.19
C TYR A 93 -15.40 -0.82 -4.61
N HIS A 94 -15.08 -0.95 -5.89
CA HIS A 94 -14.15 -1.98 -6.38
C HIS A 94 -12.68 -1.63 -6.15
N LYS A 95 -12.39 -0.36 -5.89
CA LYS A 95 -11.01 0.12 -5.67
C LYS A 95 -10.81 0.84 -4.35
N MET A 96 -11.82 1.60 -3.88
CA MET A 96 -11.74 2.24 -2.57
C MET A 96 -11.88 1.22 -1.44
N GLY A 97 -11.12 1.43 -0.37
CA GLY A 97 -11.02 0.49 0.74
C GLY A 97 -9.82 -0.44 0.64
N CYS A 98 -9.96 -1.66 1.15
CA CYS A 98 -8.92 -2.68 1.16
C CYS A 98 -9.31 -3.87 0.28
N HIS A 99 -8.49 -4.17 -0.73
CA HIS A 99 -8.74 -5.25 -1.69
C HIS A 99 -7.53 -6.16 -1.85
N LYS A 100 -7.79 -7.48 -1.90
CA LYS A 100 -6.75 -8.44 -2.30
C LYS A 100 -6.50 -8.32 -3.79
N VAL A 101 -5.26 -8.06 -4.18
CA VAL A 101 -4.86 -7.96 -5.58
C VAL A 101 -3.57 -8.73 -5.83
N LYS A 102 -3.34 -9.04 -7.11
CA LYS A 102 -2.08 -9.60 -7.59
C LYS A 102 -1.51 -8.67 -8.65
N LEU A 103 -0.36 -8.09 -8.37
CA LEU A 103 0.39 -7.23 -9.29
C LEU A 103 1.63 -7.98 -9.78
N GLY A 104 1.66 -8.28 -11.08
CA GLY A 104 2.68 -9.17 -11.63
C GLY A 104 2.63 -10.54 -10.96
N ASN A 105 3.73 -10.94 -10.33
CA ASN A 105 3.84 -12.20 -9.59
C ASN A 105 3.60 -12.06 -8.08
N THR A 106 3.33 -10.83 -7.59
CA THR A 106 3.22 -10.54 -6.16
C THR A 106 1.76 -10.39 -5.73
N GLU A 107 1.34 -11.18 -4.77
CA GLU A 107 0.05 -11.00 -4.08
C GLU A 107 0.20 -10.06 -2.88
N GLY A 108 -0.84 -9.28 -2.61
CA GLY A 108 -0.86 -8.36 -1.48
C GLY A 108 -2.22 -7.70 -1.30
N MET A 109 -2.23 -6.66 -0.47
CA MET A 109 -3.42 -5.84 -0.22
C MET A 109 -3.22 -4.44 -0.77
N TYR A 110 -4.17 -4.01 -1.57
CA TYR A 110 -4.26 -2.66 -2.07
C TYR A 110 -5.23 -1.86 -1.19
N PHE A 111 -4.82 -0.67 -0.82
CA PHE A 111 -5.59 0.26 0.00
C PHE A 111 -5.81 1.56 -0.76
N ALA A 112 -7.03 2.08 -0.73
CA ALA A 112 -7.34 3.40 -1.23
C ALA A 112 -8.35 4.11 -0.34
N VAL A 113 -8.15 5.40 -0.07
CA VAL A 113 -9.05 6.21 0.74
C VAL A 113 -9.08 7.65 0.25
N TRP A 114 -10.25 8.27 0.32
CA TRP A 114 -10.41 9.70 0.10
C TRP A 114 -10.30 10.44 1.43
N ALA A 115 -9.32 11.33 1.52
CA ALA A 115 -9.03 12.08 2.74
C ALA A 115 -8.77 13.56 2.43
N PRO A 116 -9.84 14.34 2.19
CA PRO A 116 -9.72 15.75 1.81
C PRO A 116 -9.04 16.57 2.92
N GLY A 117 -8.08 17.41 2.51
CA GLY A 117 -7.32 18.24 3.42
C GLY A 117 -6.25 17.50 4.23
N ALA A 118 -6.04 16.21 3.97
CA ALA A 118 -4.94 15.46 4.57
C ALA A 118 -3.60 15.87 3.97
N ARG A 119 -2.60 16.07 4.82
CA ARG A 119 -1.21 16.24 4.41
C ARG A 119 -0.51 14.90 4.18
N ARG A 120 -0.87 13.89 4.99
CA ARG A 120 -0.38 12.51 4.90
C ARG A 120 -1.48 11.57 5.34
N VAL A 121 -1.61 10.48 4.65
CA VAL A 121 -2.38 9.31 5.08
C VAL A 121 -1.44 8.12 5.13
N SER A 122 -1.57 7.27 6.13
CA SER A 122 -0.79 6.04 6.27
C SER A 122 -1.70 4.89 6.64
N VAL A 123 -1.38 3.68 6.17
CA VAL A 123 -2.05 2.47 6.63
C VAL A 123 -1.36 2.02 7.90
N VAL A 124 -2.12 1.86 8.99
CA VAL A 124 -1.63 1.35 10.28
C VAL A 124 -2.40 0.11 10.67
N GLY A 125 -1.73 -0.84 11.29
CA GLY A 125 -2.38 -2.10 11.69
C GLY A 125 -1.43 -3.03 12.43
N ASP A 126 -1.89 -4.27 12.67
CA ASP A 126 -1.10 -5.28 13.37
C ASP A 126 0.24 -5.57 12.68
N PHE A 127 0.28 -5.45 11.34
CA PHE A 127 1.43 -5.75 10.50
C PHE A 127 2.57 -4.72 10.59
N ASN A 128 2.33 -3.54 11.15
CA ASN A 128 3.34 -2.49 11.30
C ASN A 128 3.33 -1.85 12.70
N TYR A 129 2.84 -2.57 13.70
CA TYR A 129 2.76 -2.10 15.09
C TYR A 129 2.00 -0.77 15.25
N TRP A 130 1.03 -0.52 14.37
CA TRP A 130 0.24 0.70 14.34
C TRP A 130 1.07 1.97 14.13
N ASN A 131 2.22 1.86 13.47
CA ASN A 131 3.16 2.95 13.23
C ASN A 131 2.93 3.60 11.86
N GLY A 132 2.34 4.80 11.85
CA GLY A 132 2.04 5.55 10.64
C GLY A 132 3.25 6.11 9.87
N MET A 133 4.48 5.88 10.35
CA MET A 133 5.69 6.25 9.62
C MET A 133 6.13 5.20 8.61
N LEU A 134 5.61 3.95 8.72
CA LEU A 134 6.10 2.82 7.92
C LEU A 134 5.40 2.67 6.56
N TYR A 135 4.11 3.00 6.48
CA TYR A 135 3.33 2.84 5.25
C TYR A 135 2.54 4.10 4.89
N PRO A 136 3.21 5.25 4.66
CA PRO A 136 2.55 6.43 4.09
C PRO A 136 2.06 6.11 2.67
N MET A 137 0.83 6.53 2.37
CA MET A 137 0.18 6.30 1.10
C MET A 137 0.57 7.37 0.08
N HIS A 138 0.59 6.99 -1.19
CA HIS A 138 0.76 7.93 -2.30
C HIS A 138 -0.52 8.76 -2.49
N LYS A 139 -0.38 10.08 -2.55
CA LYS A 139 -1.47 10.99 -2.88
C LYS A 139 -1.56 11.14 -4.40
N MET A 140 -2.76 10.96 -4.96
CA MET A 140 -3.00 11.22 -6.37
C MET A 140 -2.91 12.73 -6.69
N GLU A 141 -2.55 13.06 -7.91
CA GLU A 141 -2.20 14.45 -8.27
C GLU A 141 -3.40 15.39 -8.32
N ASN A 142 -4.57 14.91 -8.77
CA ASN A 142 -5.73 15.75 -9.07
C ASN A 142 -6.89 15.54 -8.10
N SER A 143 -6.68 14.79 -7.03
CA SER A 143 -7.68 14.52 -5.99
C SER A 143 -7.06 14.41 -4.61
N ASP A 144 -7.91 14.22 -3.61
CA ASP A 144 -7.49 13.87 -2.26
C ASP A 144 -7.63 12.35 -2.01
N ILE A 145 -7.47 11.54 -3.05
CA ILE A 145 -7.38 10.09 -2.94
C ILE A 145 -5.93 9.73 -2.63
N PHE A 146 -5.78 8.80 -1.69
CA PHE A 146 -4.50 8.20 -1.30
C PHE A 146 -4.58 6.71 -1.56
N GLU A 147 -3.52 6.13 -2.11
CA GLU A 147 -3.47 4.71 -2.42
C GLU A 147 -2.11 4.08 -2.07
N LEU A 148 -2.10 2.79 -1.77
CA LEU A 148 -0.88 2.02 -1.50
C LEU A 148 -1.14 0.54 -1.70
N PHE A 149 -0.22 -0.16 -2.36
CA PHE A 149 -0.17 -1.61 -2.38
C PHE A 149 0.85 -2.12 -1.36
N ILE A 150 0.44 -3.02 -0.47
CA ILE A 150 1.34 -3.66 0.51
C ILE A 150 1.50 -5.13 0.11
N PRO A 151 2.67 -5.51 -0.43
CA PRO A 151 2.94 -6.88 -0.85
C PRO A 151 3.02 -7.84 0.34
N GLY A 152 2.58 -9.08 0.14
CA GLY A 152 2.64 -10.15 1.14
C GLY A 152 1.67 -10.00 2.32
N LEU A 153 0.91 -8.91 2.40
CA LEU A 153 -0.07 -8.72 3.46
C LEU A 153 -1.27 -9.66 3.25
N SER A 154 -1.74 -10.27 4.32
CA SER A 154 -2.78 -11.30 4.28
C SER A 154 -4.06 -10.90 5.02
N CYS A 155 -5.16 -11.60 4.71
CA CYS A 155 -6.45 -11.41 5.37
C CYS A 155 -6.40 -11.72 6.87
N GLY A 156 -7.31 -11.09 7.61
CA GLY A 156 -7.56 -11.35 9.02
C GLY A 156 -6.96 -10.32 9.97
N GLN A 157 -5.99 -9.55 9.53
CA GLN A 157 -5.34 -8.51 10.33
C GLN A 157 -6.21 -7.25 10.43
N PHE A 158 -6.04 -6.51 11.52
CA PHE A 158 -6.73 -5.24 11.73
C PHE A 158 -5.93 -4.07 11.20
N TYR A 159 -6.65 -3.04 10.71
CA TYR A 159 -6.04 -1.82 10.20
C TYR A 159 -6.94 -0.59 10.40
N LYS A 160 -6.32 0.58 10.30
CA LYS A 160 -6.96 1.91 10.19
C LYS A 160 -6.18 2.77 9.21
N PHE A 161 -6.78 3.88 8.82
CA PHE A 161 -6.06 4.98 8.18
C PHE A 161 -5.65 6.00 9.24
N GLU A 162 -4.33 6.26 9.35
CA GLU A 162 -3.80 7.36 10.14
C GLU A 162 -3.68 8.58 9.25
N ILE A 163 -4.43 9.62 9.59
CA ILE A 163 -4.53 10.85 8.81
C ILE A 163 -3.86 11.97 9.59
N LYS A 164 -2.87 12.61 8.96
CA LYS A 164 -2.25 13.85 9.47
C LYS A 164 -2.79 15.03 8.66
N ASN A 165 -3.45 15.96 9.34
CA ASN A 165 -3.99 17.17 8.73
C ASN A 165 -2.90 18.25 8.51
N VAL A 166 -3.28 19.36 7.91
CA VAL A 166 -2.36 20.50 7.66
C VAL A 166 -1.89 21.20 8.93
N GLN A 167 -2.65 21.12 10.03
CA GLN A 167 -2.30 21.65 11.35
C GLN A 167 -1.29 20.77 12.08
N GLY A 168 -1.13 19.53 11.65
CA GLY A 168 -0.22 18.56 12.26
C GLY A 168 -0.90 17.56 13.19
N ASP A 169 -2.22 17.66 13.40
CA ASP A 169 -2.97 16.72 14.20
C ASP A 169 -3.04 15.36 13.51
N ILE A 170 -2.99 14.32 14.32
CA ILE A 170 -3.05 12.92 13.85
C ILE A 170 -4.34 12.30 14.38
N ILE A 171 -5.14 11.75 13.48
CA ILE A 171 -6.34 10.99 13.80
C ILE A 171 -6.28 9.61 13.15
N GLN A 172 -6.87 8.61 13.79
CA GLN A 172 -7.02 7.28 13.20
C GLN A 172 -8.50 7.02 12.91
N MET A 173 -8.80 6.61 11.69
CA MET A 173 -10.14 6.35 11.22
C MET A 173 -10.27 4.94 10.68
N VAL A 174 -11.42 4.34 10.88
CA VAL A 174 -11.80 3.10 10.21
C VAL A 174 -11.97 3.34 8.71
N ASP A 175 -11.80 2.31 7.93
CA ASP A 175 -12.04 2.38 6.48
C ASP A 175 -13.56 2.48 6.21
N PRO A 176 -14.03 3.56 5.54
CA PRO A 176 -15.45 3.70 5.22
C PRO A 176 -15.96 2.66 4.21
N TYR A 177 -15.06 2.00 3.47
CA TYR A 177 -15.38 0.93 2.53
C TYR A 177 -15.10 -0.47 3.09
N ALA A 178 -14.74 -0.58 4.38
CA ALA A 178 -14.45 -1.88 4.97
C ALA A 178 -15.66 -2.81 4.94
N VAL A 179 -15.43 -4.03 4.49
CA VAL A 179 -16.46 -5.10 4.48
C VAL A 179 -16.67 -5.65 5.89
N MET A 180 -15.65 -5.62 6.73
CA MET A 180 -15.69 -6.14 8.08
C MET A 180 -14.98 -5.18 9.03
N ASN A 181 -15.63 -4.92 10.17
CA ASN A 181 -15.07 -4.11 11.24
C ASN A 181 -15.12 -4.88 12.57
N GLU A 182 -14.32 -4.45 13.52
CA GLU A 182 -14.34 -4.93 14.88
C GLU A 182 -15.60 -4.43 15.60
N GLU A 183 -16.28 -5.32 16.34
CA GLU A 183 -17.53 -5.02 17.06
C GLU A 183 -17.27 -4.34 18.40
N LYS A 184 -16.56 -3.23 18.42
CA LYS A 184 -16.34 -2.43 19.62
C LYS A 184 -16.22 -0.96 19.27
N GLU A 185 -16.47 -0.12 20.29
CA GLU A 185 -16.27 1.32 20.17
C GLU A 185 -14.81 1.63 19.80
N ASN A 186 -14.61 2.50 18.81
CA ASN A 186 -13.33 2.79 18.20
C ASN A 186 -12.57 1.56 17.63
N GLY A 187 -13.32 0.52 17.24
CA GLY A 187 -12.79 -0.68 16.60
C GLY A 187 -11.97 -0.37 15.34
N ALA A 188 -11.34 -1.39 14.79
CA ALA A 188 -10.56 -1.31 13.56
C ALA A 188 -11.28 -2.01 12.41
N SER A 189 -10.94 -1.66 11.19
CA SER A 189 -11.33 -2.41 10.00
C SER A 189 -10.51 -3.69 9.92
N ARG A 190 -11.11 -4.76 9.39
CA ARG A 190 -10.44 -6.05 9.24
C ARG A 190 -10.24 -6.35 7.77
N ILE A 191 -9.03 -6.74 7.40
CA ILE A 191 -8.71 -7.18 6.04
C ILE A 191 -9.49 -8.45 5.73
N PHE A 192 -10.36 -8.37 4.72
CA PHE A 192 -11.24 -9.45 4.32
C PHE A 192 -11.22 -9.66 2.80
N ASP A 193 -11.22 -10.91 2.36
CA ASP A 193 -11.28 -11.28 0.95
C ASP A 193 -12.69 -11.73 0.60
N LEU A 194 -13.47 -10.87 -0.06
CA LEU A 194 -14.82 -11.20 -0.54
C LEU A 194 -14.84 -12.37 -1.52
N GLY A 195 -13.76 -12.60 -2.25
CA GLY A 195 -13.67 -13.73 -3.19
C GLY A 195 -13.71 -15.10 -2.52
N ARG A 196 -13.51 -15.18 -1.20
CA ARG A 196 -13.67 -16.40 -0.42
C ARG A 196 -15.09 -16.68 0.01
N PHE A 197 -15.97 -15.68 -0.06
CA PHE A 197 -17.36 -15.87 0.35
C PHE A 197 -18.14 -16.62 -0.73
N ARG A 198 -18.68 -17.79 -0.38
CA ARG A 198 -19.58 -18.55 -1.25
C ARG A 198 -20.99 -18.41 -0.71
N TRP A 199 -21.89 -17.93 -1.56
CA TRP A 199 -23.32 -17.91 -1.26
C TRP A 199 -23.84 -19.34 -1.26
N GLU A 200 -24.35 -19.83 -0.13
CA GLU A 200 -24.99 -21.14 0.03
C GLU A 200 -26.54 -21.03 0.04
N ASP A 201 -27.07 -20.07 -0.67
CA ASP A 201 -28.51 -19.74 -0.71
C ASP A 201 -29.27 -20.54 -1.78
N SER A 202 -28.60 -21.40 -2.53
CA SER A 202 -29.24 -22.32 -3.50
C SER A 202 -30.37 -23.16 -2.86
N ARG A 203 -30.20 -23.58 -1.61
CA ARG A 203 -31.20 -24.34 -0.83
C ARG A 203 -32.40 -23.46 -0.43
N TRP A 204 -32.21 -22.18 -0.20
CA TRP A 204 -33.26 -21.22 0.11
C TRP A 204 -33.99 -20.80 -1.16
N LEU A 205 -33.28 -20.54 -2.24
CA LEU A 205 -33.83 -20.21 -3.55
C LEU A 205 -34.70 -21.34 -4.10
N SER A 206 -34.27 -22.61 -3.98
CA SER A 206 -35.07 -23.75 -4.42
C SER A 206 -36.38 -23.91 -3.65
N LYS A 207 -36.41 -23.60 -2.36
CA LYS A 207 -37.64 -23.59 -1.56
C LYS A 207 -38.62 -22.47 -1.96
N ARG A 208 -38.10 -21.31 -2.42
CA ARG A 208 -38.91 -20.17 -2.84
C ARG A 208 -39.60 -20.38 -4.18
N TYR A 209 -39.04 -21.21 -5.06
CA TYR A 209 -39.61 -21.51 -6.37
C TYR A 209 -40.60 -22.68 -6.35
N HIS A 210 -40.71 -23.44 -5.23
CA HIS A 210 -41.57 -24.60 -5.08
C HIS A 210 -42.60 -24.46 -3.94
N GLY A 211 -42.78 -23.23 -3.40
CA GLY A 211 -43.76 -22.89 -2.37
C GLY A 211 -44.96 -22.12 -2.89
#